data_aa199f97ffd381fd4d9d6e23b77d9d34
#
_entry.id   aa199f97ffd381fd4d9d6e23b77d9d34
#
_cell.length_a   1.000
_cell.length_b   1.000
_cell.length_c   1.000
_cell.angle_alpha   90.00
_cell.angle_beta   90.00
_cell.angle_gamma   90.00
#
_symmetry.space_group_name_H-M   'P 1'
#
loop_
_entity.id
_entity.type
_entity.pdbx_description
1 polymer ?
#
loop_
_entity_poly.entity_id
_entity_poly.type
_entity_poly.pdbx_seq_one_letter_code
_entity_poly.pdbx_strand_id
1 'polypeptide(L)'
;MTSRSTTCFCPEHDGGTRSASKHYLKRLKLPTVAANFRRFAQEAGQSNQSYERYLLALTEAEVHHRESNSERKRIAQARFPTLKTLDSFDFSAIPSVHKQAVLELAQGHYIQAKENVIFAGPTGTGKTHLSVALGTAACRQGRRVRFATAAGLINELIEAQAQLRLSKLEAMLLRLDLLILDEVGFVPFSKTGSELLFGVLTERYERGSVLVTTNLDFATWTEVFGDPRLTAALLDRLTHRCHIVEFQGDSYRFKESPRRKEKARS
;
A
#
# COMPACT_ATOMS: atom_id res chain seq x y z
N MET A 1 58.25 -44.08 -9.10
CA MET A 1 57.85 -43.58 -10.44
C MET A 1 56.40 -43.97 -10.66
N THR A 2 55.47 -43.08 -10.34
CA THR A 2 54.05 -43.21 -10.70
C THR A 2 53.54 -41.81 -11.04
N SER A 3 53.45 -41.58 -12.32
CA SER A 3 52.94 -40.37 -12.97
C SER A 3 51.44 -40.20 -12.67
N ARG A 4 51.05 -39.15 -12.00
CA ARG A 4 49.65 -38.71 -11.89
C ARG A 4 49.34 -37.82 -13.08
N SER A 5 48.56 -38.34 -14.01
CA SER A 5 47.99 -37.60 -15.11
C SER A 5 46.94 -36.64 -14.60
N THR A 6 47.27 -35.37 -14.67
CA THR A 6 46.33 -34.25 -14.46
C THR A 6 45.43 -34.19 -15.68
N THR A 7 44.20 -34.64 -15.57
CA THR A 7 43.17 -34.47 -16.62
C THR A 7 42.79 -33.00 -16.65
N CYS A 8 43.25 -32.30 -17.67
CA CYS A 8 42.81 -30.97 -18.04
C CYS A 8 41.34 -31.04 -18.45
N PHE A 9 40.51 -30.35 -17.71
CA PHE A 9 39.08 -30.17 -18.01
C PHE A 9 38.97 -29.20 -19.18
N CYS A 10 38.76 -29.70 -20.39
CA CYS A 10 38.51 -28.90 -21.58
C CYS A 10 37.11 -28.27 -21.52
N PRO A 11 36.92 -26.95 -21.79
CA PRO A 11 35.65 -26.26 -21.73
C PRO A 11 34.91 -26.23 -23.08
N GLU A 12 34.74 -27.36 -23.78
CA GLU A 12 34.15 -27.33 -25.14
C GLU A 12 32.70 -27.81 -25.30
N HIS A 13 31.93 -28.05 -24.21
CA HIS A 13 30.54 -28.49 -24.34
C HIS A 13 29.52 -27.58 -23.63
N ASP A 14 29.83 -26.29 -23.49
CA ASP A 14 29.02 -25.36 -22.66
C ASP A 14 27.80 -24.77 -23.38
N GLY A 15 27.68 -24.82 -24.69
CA GLY A 15 26.57 -24.23 -25.46
C GLY A 15 25.24 -24.95 -25.29
N GLY A 16 25.22 -26.26 -25.25
CA GLY A 16 24.00 -27.07 -25.09
C GLY A 16 23.43 -27.01 -23.69
N THR A 17 24.27 -27.14 -22.68
CA THR A 17 23.89 -27.06 -21.26
C THR A 17 23.33 -25.67 -20.90
N ARG A 18 23.89 -24.63 -21.52
CA ARG A 18 23.48 -23.22 -21.36
C ARG A 18 22.07 -22.95 -21.89
N SER A 19 21.76 -23.50 -23.09
CA SER A 19 20.43 -23.34 -23.69
C SER A 19 19.36 -24.10 -22.89
N ALA A 20 19.67 -25.32 -22.46
CA ALA A 20 18.79 -26.15 -21.65
C ALA A 20 18.49 -25.51 -20.28
N SER A 21 19.53 -25.03 -19.59
CA SER A 21 19.35 -24.37 -18.29
C SER A 21 18.42 -23.15 -18.37
N LYS A 22 18.62 -22.26 -19.36
CA LYS A 22 17.74 -21.11 -19.59
C LYS A 22 16.30 -21.53 -19.89
N HIS A 23 16.10 -22.58 -20.67
CA HIS A 23 14.79 -23.10 -20.98
C HIS A 23 14.04 -23.56 -19.72
N TYR A 24 14.68 -24.37 -18.88
CA TYR A 24 14.06 -24.83 -17.62
C TYR A 24 13.82 -23.70 -16.64
N LEU A 25 14.76 -22.76 -16.47
CA LEU A 25 14.58 -21.60 -15.61
C LEU A 25 13.40 -20.72 -16.04
N LYS A 26 13.17 -20.59 -17.37
CA LYS A 26 11.99 -19.90 -17.89
C LYS A 26 10.69 -20.65 -17.56
N ARG A 27 10.67 -21.99 -17.72
CA ARG A 27 9.50 -22.81 -17.33
C ARG A 27 9.20 -22.73 -15.85
N LEU A 28 10.21 -22.70 -15.00
CA LEU A 28 10.11 -22.52 -13.55
C LEU A 28 9.80 -21.08 -13.15
N LYS A 29 9.72 -20.15 -14.11
CA LYS A 29 9.49 -18.72 -13.87
C LYS A 29 10.52 -18.12 -12.90
N LEU A 30 11.81 -18.39 -13.11
CA LEU A 30 12.95 -17.89 -12.34
C LEU A 30 13.79 -16.90 -13.17
N PRO A 31 13.26 -15.72 -13.51
CA PRO A 31 13.92 -14.77 -14.41
C PRO A 31 15.21 -14.20 -13.81
N THR A 32 15.27 -13.96 -12.51
CA THR A 32 16.44 -13.39 -11.84
C THR A 32 17.58 -14.41 -11.81
N VAL A 33 17.28 -15.67 -11.52
CA VAL A 33 18.24 -16.76 -11.61
C VAL A 33 18.75 -16.88 -13.06
N ALA A 34 17.85 -16.89 -14.06
CA ALA A 34 18.23 -17.00 -15.47
C ALA A 34 19.14 -15.86 -15.96
N ALA A 35 18.98 -14.67 -15.39
CA ALA A 35 19.81 -13.51 -15.72
C ALA A 35 21.19 -13.54 -15.03
N ASN A 36 21.25 -14.03 -13.78
CA ASN A 36 22.40 -13.83 -12.92
C ASN A 36 23.21 -15.09 -12.59
N PHE A 37 22.73 -16.31 -12.89
CA PHE A 37 23.37 -17.56 -12.44
C PHE A 37 24.85 -17.68 -12.83
N ARG A 38 25.27 -17.11 -13.97
CA ARG A 38 26.66 -17.13 -14.42
C ARG A 38 27.55 -16.22 -13.58
N ARG A 39 27.09 -15.00 -13.32
CA ARG A 39 27.82 -14.05 -12.49
C ARG A 39 28.05 -14.64 -11.10
N PHE A 40 27.00 -15.17 -10.49
CA PHE A 40 27.10 -15.83 -9.19
C PHE A 40 28.02 -17.06 -9.21
N ALA A 41 28.02 -17.85 -10.33
CA ALA A 41 28.93 -18.98 -10.47
C ALA A 41 30.40 -18.56 -10.55
N GLN A 42 30.70 -17.47 -11.28
CA GLN A 42 32.04 -16.91 -11.35
C GLN A 42 32.52 -16.38 -9.99
N GLU A 43 31.66 -15.61 -9.30
CA GLU A 43 31.94 -15.08 -7.96
C GLU A 43 32.16 -16.22 -6.94
N ALA A 44 31.34 -17.28 -6.98
CA ALA A 44 31.49 -18.45 -6.15
C ALA A 44 32.80 -19.22 -6.42
N GLY A 45 33.19 -19.35 -7.69
CA GLY A 45 34.46 -20.01 -8.09
C GLY A 45 35.66 -19.18 -7.63
N GLN A 46 35.65 -17.87 -7.79
CA GLN A 46 36.72 -16.98 -7.34
C GLN A 46 36.90 -16.97 -5.80
N SER A 47 35.80 -17.09 -5.04
CA SER A 47 35.82 -17.09 -3.58
C SER A 47 35.82 -18.48 -2.97
N ASN A 48 35.97 -19.52 -3.76
CA ASN A 48 35.97 -20.94 -3.35
C ASN A 48 34.76 -21.28 -2.44
N GLN A 49 33.56 -20.76 -2.81
CA GLN A 49 32.32 -21.03 -2.07
C GLN A 49 31.77 -22.44 -2.35
N SER A 50 31.06 -23.00 -1.34
CA SER A 50 30.34 -24.26 -1.55
C SER A 50 29.17 -24.09 -2.52
N TYR A 51 28.81 -25.20 -3.20
CA TYR A 51 27.65 -25.23 -4.11
C TYR A 51 26.35 -24.82 -3.40
N GLU A 52 26.22 -25.14 -2.12
CA GLU A 52 25.07 -24.77 -1.29
C GLU A 52 24.97 -23.25 -1.11
N ARG A 53 26.09 -22.58 -0.83
CA ARG A 53 26.13 -21.12 -0.74
C ARG A 53 25.81 -20.43 -2.06
N TYR A 54 26.32 -20.97 -3.16
CA TYR A 54 25.98 -20.49 -4.49
C TYR A 54 24.47 -20.60 -4.76
N LEU A 55 23.86 -21.76 -4.47
CA LEU A 55 22.43 -21.97 -4.65
C LEU A 55 21.60 -21.05 -3.76
N LEU A 56 22.00 -20.88 -2.49
CA LEU A 56 21.35 -19.96 -1.56
C LEU A 56 21.35 -18.54 -2.09
N ALA A 57 22.50 -18.01 -2.51
CA ALA A 57 22.60 -16.66 -3.06
C ALA A 57 21.71 -16.44 -4.29
N LEU A 58 21.60 -17.43 -5.19
CA LEU A 58 20.69 -17.36 -6.33
C LEU A 58 19.22 -17.34 -5.94
N THR A 59 18.83 -18.17 -4.99
CA THR A 59 17.45 -18.27 -4.53
C THR A 59 17.04 -17.03 -3.76
N GLU A 60 17.90 -16.48 -2.90
CA GLU A 60 17.70 -15.21 -2.20
C GLU A 60 17.50 -14.05 -3.18
N ALA A 61 18.33 -13.96 -4.22
CA ALA A 61 18.20 -12.93 -5.25
C ALA A 61 16.85 -13.01 -5.98
N GLU A 62 16.38 -14.21 -6.31
CA GLU A 62 15.06 -14.41 -6.94
C GLU A 62 13.92 -14.01 -6.02
N VAL A 63 13.95 -14.42 -4.73
CA VAL A 63 12.94 -14.08 -3.73
C VAL A 63 12.87 -12.57 -3.55
N HIS A 64 14.02 -11.93 -3.32
CA HIS A 64 14.11 -10.46 -3.16
C HIS A 64 13.52 -9.69 -4.36
N HIS A 65 13.84 -10.15 -5.57
CA HIS A 65 13.31 -9.54 -6.80
C HIS A 65 11.79 -9.71 -6.90
N ARG A 66 11.27 -10.89 -6.58
CA ARG A 66 9.82 -11.15 -6.57
C ARG A 66 9.08 -10.30 -5.54
N GLU A 67 9.61 -10.21 -4.33
CA GLU A 67 9.04 -9.39 -3.26
C GLU A 67 8.99 -7.92 -3.66
N SER A 68 10.11 -7.38 -4.17
CA SER A 68 10.20 -6.01 -4.66
C SER A 68 9.21 -5.72 -5.80
N ASN A 69 9.10 -6.63 -6.77
CA ASN A 69 8.14 -6.48 -7.87
C ASN A 69 6.69 -6.56 -7.38
N SER A 70 6.40 -7.43 -6.42
CA SER A 70 5.07 -7.58 -5.82
C SER A 70 4.69 -6.34 -5.02
N GLU A 71 5.63 -5.77 -4.25
CA GLU A 71 5.46 -4.50 -3.53
C GLU A 71 5.13 -3.36 -4.50
N ARG A 72 5.96 -3.17 -5.55
CA ARG A 72 5.74 -2.14 -6.58
C ARG A 72 4.36 -2.26 -7.23
N LYS A 73 3.93 -3.50 -7.55
CA LYS A 73 2.59 -3.74 -8.11
C LYS A 73 1.48 -3.35 -7.13
N ARG A 74 1.59 -3.72 -5.85
CA ARG A 74 0.61 -3.35 -4.83
C ARG A 74 0.51 -1.83 -4.65
N ILE A 75 1.66 -1.14 -4.58
CA ILE A 75 1.70 0.32 -4.47
C ILE A 75 1.05 0.97 -5.70
N ALA A 76 1.34 0.50 -6.91
CA ALA A 76 0.72 1.02 -8.13
C ALA A 76 -0.80 0.77 -8.16
N GLN A 77 -1.26 -0.40 -7.71
CA GLN A 77 -2.67 -0.74 -7.64
C GLN A 77 -3.43 0.02 -6.55
N ALA A 78 -2.76 0.49 -5.53
CA ALA A 78 -3.35 1.29 -4.45
C ALA A 78 -3.83 2.67 -4.91
N ARG A 79 -3.35 3.19 -6.03
CA ARG A 79 -3.76 4.48 -6.62
C ARG A 79 -3.52 5.69 -5.69
N PHE A 80 -2.40 5.69 -4.98
CA PHE A 80 -2.03 6.84 -4.16
C PHE A 80 -1.80 8.09 -5.03
N PRO A 81 -2.27 9.28 -4.63
CA PRO A 81 -2.08 10.52 -5.40
C PRO A 81 -0.60 10.92 -5.46
N THR A 82 0.14 10.66 -4.38
CA THR A 82 1.59 10.89 -4.27
C THR A 82 2.11 9.94 -3.21
N LEU A 83 3.24 9.29 -3.44
CA LEU A 83 3.85 8.43 -2.43
C LEU A 83 4.33 9.26 -1.25
N LYS A 84 3.95 8.83 -0.05
CA LYS A 84 4.36 9.40 1.23
C LYS A 84 4.83 8.28 2.15
N THR A 85 5.83 8.59 2.98
CA THR A 85 6.35 7.68 4.01
C THR A 85 6.25 8.33 5.37
N LEU A 86 6.31 7.51 6.43
CA LEU A 86 6.30 8.02 7.80
C LEU A 86 7.53 8.88 8.11
N ASP A 87 8.68 8.54 7.51
CA ASP A 87 9.92 9.28 7.70
C ASP A 87 9.84 10.72 7.16
N SER A 88 8.98 10.95 6.17
CA SER A 88 8.75 12.27 5.57
C SER A 88 7.71 13.12 6.32
N PHE A 89 7.12 12.60 7.41
CA PHE A 89 6.13 13.33 8.22
C PHE A 89 6.78 14.02 9.40
N ASP A 90 6.55 15.32 9.52
CA ASP A 90 7.03 16.11 10.64
C ASP A 90 6.03 16.09 11.80
N PHE A 91 6.25 15.15 12.74
CA PHE A 91 5.44 15.03 13.94
C PHE A 91 5.55 16.23 14.88
N SER A 92 6.63 17.02 14.80
CA SER A 92 6.81 18.19 15.64
C SER A 92 5.86 19.34 15.25
N ALA A 93 5.45 19.37 13.99
CA ALA A 93 4.50 20.35 13.46
C ALA A 93 3.06 20.12 13.93
N ILE A 94 2.71 18.91 14.35
CA ILE A 94 1.36 18.51 14.80
C ILE A 94 1.47 17.71 16.11
N PRO A 95 1.69 18.37 17.26
CA PRO A 95 1.92 17.71 18.54
C PRO A 95 0.75 16.86 19.05
N SER A 96 -0.49 17.13 18.56
CA SER A 96 -1.68 16.32 18.90
C SER A 96 -1.61 14.89 18.35
N VAL A 97 -0.81 14.65 17.33
CA VAL A 97 -0.61 13.32 16.73
C VAL A 97 0.54 12.62 17.43
N HIS A 98 0.23 11.69 18.30
CA HIS A 98 1.24 10.90 19.00
C HIS A 98 1.99 9.97 18.03
N LYS A 99 3.29 10.23 17.83
CA LYS A 99 4.14 9.44 16.95
C LYS A 99 4.06 7.93 17.24
N GLN A 100 4.08 7.55 18.52
CA GLN A 100 4.04 6.14 18.94
C GLN A 100 2.75 5.45 18.44
N ALA A 101 1.58 6.09 18.61
CA ALA A 101 0.32 5.53 18.14
C ALA A 101 0.30 5.33 16.61
N VAL A 102 0.88 6.28 15.85
CA VAL A 102 1.00 6.13 14.39
C VAL A 102 1.97 4.99 14.01
N LEU A 103 3.07 4.82 14.75
CA LEU A 103 3.99 3.70 14.52
C LEU A 103 3.36 2.35 14.84
N GLU A 104 2.50 2.26 15.84
CA GLU A 104 1.70 1.06 16.17
C GLU A 104 0.71 0.75 15.04
N LEU A 105 0.00 1.75 14.52
CA LEU A 105 -0.85 1.57 13.34
C LEU A 105 -0.04 1.09 12.13
N ALA A 106 1.18 1.60 11.95
CA ALA A 106 2.05 1.20 10.84
C ALA A 106 2.48 -0.28 10.90
N GLN A 107 2.39 -0.93 12.06
CA GLN A 107 2.60 -2.39 12.17
C GLN A 107 1.48 -3.20 11.51
N GLY A 108 0.31 -2.59 11.24
CA GLY A 108 -0.78 -3.19 10.49
C GLY A 108 -1.61 -4.22 11.26
N HIS A 109 -1.50 -4.28 12.59
CA HIS A 109 -2.29 -5.19 13.43
C HIS A 109 -3.80 -4.88 13.30
N TYR A 110 -4.18 -3.60 13.23
CA TYR A 110 -5.56 -3.17 13.01
C TYR A 110 -6.16 -3.76 11.71
N ILE A 111 -5.36 -3.91 10.64
CA ILE A 111 -5.81 -4.51 9.39
C ILE A 111 -6.10 -6.01 9.58
N GLN A 112 -5.28 -6.69 10.37
CA GLN A 112 -5.51 -8.11 10.69
C GLN A 112 -6.76 -8.30 11.56
N ALA A 113 -6.94 -7.40 12.54
CA ALA A 113 -8.08 -7.37 13.44
C ALA A 113 -9.38 -6.85 12.80
N LYS A 114 -9.33 -6.36 11.54
CA LYS A 114 -10.47 -5.74 10.83
C LYS A 114 -11.00 -4.50 11.55
N GLU A 115 -10.13 -3.77 12.18
CA GLU A 115 -10.43 -2.49 12.85
C GLU A 115 -10.27 -1.33 11.88
N ASN A 116 -11.01 -0.26 12.13
CA ASN A 116 -10.97 0.94 11.31
C ASN A 116 -10.02 1.98 11.91
N VAL A 117 -9.69 2.98 11.09
CA VAL A 117 -8.93 4.16 11.53
C VAL A 117 -9.64 5.40 11.03
N ILE A 118 -9.83 6.39 11.90
CA ILE A 118 -10.39 7.70 11.53
C ILE A 118 -9.38 8.78 11.89
N PHE A 119 -8.99 9.57 10.90
CA PHE A 119 -8.21 10.79 11.06
C PHE A 119 -9.13 11.97 10.96
N ALA A 120 -9.41 12.64 12.08
CA ALA A 120 -10.31 13.79 12.17
C ALA A 120 -9.53 15.07 12.48
N GLY A 121 -9.95 16.21 11.93
CA GLY A 121 -9.40 17.52 12.25
C GLY A 121 -9.24 18.46 11.07
N PRO A 122 -8.74 19.69 11.27
CA PRO A 122 -8.70 20.76 10.28
C PRO A 122 -7.94 20.40 9.01
N THR A 123 -8.30 21.09 7.91
CA THR A 123 -7.62 20.91 6.61
C THR A 123 -6.15 21.34 6.68
N GLY A 124 -5.29 20.60 5.98
CA GLY A 124 -3.86 20.93 5.89
C GLY A 124 -3.00 20.43 7.04
N THR A 125 -3.54 19.67 8.00
CA THR A 125 -2.82 19.12 9.16
C THR A 125 -2.09 17.80 8.87
N GLY A 126 -2.11 17.30 7.63
CA GLY A 126 -1.34 16.11 7.23
C GLY A 126 -2.08 14.78 7.29
N LYS A 127 -3.41 14.77 7.47
CA LYS A 127 -4.22 13.53 7.48
C LYS A 127 -4.00 12.67 6.25
N THR A 128 -4.13 13.24 5.05
CA THR A 128 -3.87 12.55 3.78
C THR A 128 -2.43 12.03 3.70
N HIS A 129 -1.44 12.79 4.21
CA HIS A 129 -0.05 12.35 4.25
C HIS A 129 0.09 11.05 5.06
N LEU A 130 -0.41 11.04 6.29
CA LEU A 130 -0.34 9.86 7.15
C LEU A 130 -1.19 8.71 6.64
N SER A 131 -2.37 8.94 6.05
CA SER A 131 -3.18 7.88 5.46
C SER A 131 -2.45 7.18 4.31
N VAL A 132 -1.78 7.93 3.43
CA VAL A 132 -0.94 7.38 2.35
C VAL A 132 0.29 6.66 2.92
N ALA A 133 0.93 7.22 3.95
CA ALA A 133 2.10 6.60 4.57
C ALA A 133 1.76 5.24 5.22
N LEU A 134 0.64 5.15 5.94
CA LEU A 134 0.12 3.88 6.49
C LEU A 134 -0.28 2.90 5.38
N GLY A 135 -0.94 3.39 4.33
CA GLY A 135 -1.27 2.58 3.16
C GLY A 135 -0.04 2.03 2.45
N THR A 136 1.02 2.83 2.33
CA THR A 136 2.31 2.41 1.77
C THR A 136 2.97 1.34 2.63
N ALA A 137 2.97 1.52 3.97
CA ALA A 137 3.47 0.53 4.91
C ALA A 137 2.69 -0.80 4.80
N ALA A 138 1.36 -0.75 4.68
CA ALA A 138 0.51 -1.92 4.47
C ALA A 138 0.82 -2.64 3.15
N CYS A 139 1.06 -1.91 2.04
CA CYS A 139 1.48 -2.49 0.76
C CYS A 139 2.81 -3.24 0.87
N ARG A 140 3.79 -2.71 1.62
CA ARG A 140 5.07 -3.37 1.91
C ARG A 140 4.89 -4.67 2.67
N GLN A 141 3.92 -4.72 3.59
CA GLN A 141 3.54 -5.92 4.34
C GLN A 141 2.70 -6.92 3.54
N GLY A 142 2.53 -6.73 2.24
CA GLY A 142 1.79 -7.65 1.39
C GLY A 142 0.28 -7.40 1.32
N ARG A 143 -0.25 -6.37 1.97
CA ARG A 143 -1.68 -6.07 1.99
C ARG A 143 -2.16 -5.43 0.69
N ARG A 144 -3.38 -5.73 0.29
CA ARG A 144 -4.07 -5.11 -0.83
C ARG A 144 -4.75 -3.83 -0.34
N VAL A 145 -4.25 -2.71 -0.81
CA VAL A 145 -4.72 -1.38 -0.41
C VAL A 145 -5.31 -0.66 -1.61
N ARG A 146 -6.34 0.13 -1.37
CA ARG A 146 -6.86 1.11 -2.33
C ARG A 146 -7.05 2.45 -1.63
N PHE A 147 -6.55 3.50 -2.27
CA PHE A 147 -6.82 4.89 -1.93
C PHE A 147 -7.87 5.44 -2.90
N ALA A 148 -8.83 6.18 -2.37
CA ALA A 148 -9.77 7.01 -3.14
C ALA A 148 -10.21 8.19 -2.29
N THR A 149 -10.50 9.33 -2.92
CA THR A 149 -11.33 10.34 -2.25
C THR A 149 -12.76 9.83 -2.16
N ALA A 150 -13.50 10.21 -1.11
CA ALA A 150 -14.88 9.77 -0.95
C ALA A 150 -15.75 10.14 -2.16
N ALA A 151 -15.65 11.38 -2.64
CA ALA A 151 -16.35 11.81 -3.83
C ALA A 151 -15.93 11.02 -5.09
N GLY A 152 -14.63 10.73 -5.25
CA GLY A 152 -14.13 9.95 -6.37
C GLY A 152 -14.65 8.51 -6.39
N LEU A 153 -14.71 7.86 -5.21
CA LEU A 153 -15.28 6.52 -5.11
C LEU A 153 -16.78 6.50 -5.39
N ILE A 154 -17.52 7.48 -4.86
CA ILE A 154 -18.97 7.63 -5.13
C ILE A 154 -19.23 7.77 -6.62
N ASN A 155 -18.50 8.64 -7.32
CA ASN A 155 -18.64 8.80 -8.76
C ASN A 155 -18.36 7.49 -9.51
N GLU A 156 -17.33 6.75 -9.11
CA GLU A 156 -17.01 5.45 -9.70
C GLU A 156 -18.13 4.40 -9.45
N LEU A 157 -18.75 4.42 -8.27
CA LEU A 157 -19.88 3.54 -7.94
C LEU A 157 -21.13 3.88 -8.77
N ILE A 158 -21.48 5.16 -8.91
CA ILE A 158 -22.60 5.63 -9.73
C ILE A 158 -22.38 5.25 -11.19
N GLU A 159 -21.17 5.50 -11.71
CA GLU A 159 -20.82 5.12 -13.08
C GLU A 159 -20.88 3.61 -13.29
N ALA A 160 -20.35 2.82 -12.35
CA ALA A 160 -20.41 1.36 -12.41
C ALA A 160 -21.85 0.84 -12.37
N GLN A 161 -22.74 1.47 -11.59
CA GLN A 161 -24.18 1.17 -11.57
C GLN A 161 -24.82 1.42 -12.93
N ALA A 162 -24.59 2.61 -13.50
CA ALA A 162 -25.13 2.97 -14.82
C ALA A 162 -24.64 2.04 -15.94
N GLN A 163 -23.43 1.47 -15.80
CA GLN A 163 -22.82 0.54 -16.75
C GLN A 163 -23.08 -0.94 -16.45
N LEU A 164 -23.94 -1.26 -15.47
CA LEU A 164 -24.24 -2.62 -15.03
C LEU A 164 -23.00 -3.41 -14.57
N ARG A 165 -22.00 -2.70 -14.01
CA ARG A 165 -20.74 -3.28 -13.52
C ARG A 165 -20.53 -3.12 -12.01
N LEU A 166 -21.58 -2.67 -11.29
CA LEU A 166 -21.50 -2.38 -9.85
C LEU A 166 -21.01 -3.60 -9.05
N SER A 167 -21.61 -4.77 -9.25
CA SER A 167 -21.23 -5.99 -8.55
C SER A 167 -19.75 -6.39 -8.74
N LYS A 168 -19.19 -6.10 -9.92
CA LYS A 168 -17.75 -6.34 -10.18
C LYS A 168 -16.87 -5.38 -9.37
N LEU A 169 -17.27 -4.11 -9.26
CA LEU A 169 -16.55 -3.11 -8.48
C LEU A 169 -16.64 -3.43 -6.98
N GLU A 170 -17.83 -3.75 -6.47
CA GLU A 170 -18.06 -4.18 -5.08
C GLU A 170 -17.22 -5.41 -4.74
N ALA A 171 -17.25 -6.45 -5.57
CA ALA A 171 -16.43 -7.64 -5.38
C ALA A 171 -14.91 -7.33 -5.36
N MET A 172 -14.45 -6.34 -6.12
CA MET A 172 -13.06 -5.88 -6.08
C MET A 172 -12.77 -5.14 -4.78
N LEU A 173 -13.67 -4.24 -4.34
CA LEU A 173 -13.53 -3.51 -3.09
C LEU A 173 -13.52 -4.43 -1.87
N LEU A 174 -14.34 -5.47 -1.86
CA LEU A 174 -14.40 -6.47 -0.78
C LEU A 174 -13.12 -7.31 -0.65
N ARG A 175 -12.34 -7.47 -1.73
CA ARG A 175 -11.06 -8.18 -1.69
C ARG A 175 -9.91 -7.39 -1.10
N LEU A 176 -10.09 -6.09 -0.86
CA LEU A 176 -9.06 -5.24 -0.27
C LEU A 176 -8.91 -5.52 1.22
N ASP A 177 -7.69 -5.53 1.70
CA ASP A 177 -7.39 -5.62 3.12
C ASP A 177 -7.60 -4.25 3.81
N LEU A 178 -7.28 -3.15 3.10
CA LEU A 178 -7.47 -1.78 3.55
C LEU A 178 -8.06 -0.90 2.44
N LEU A 179 -9.15 -0.21 2.72
CA LEU A 179 -9.71 0.86 1.89
C LEU A 179 -9.44 2.21 2.58
N ILE A 180 -8.77 3.12 1.88
CA ILE A 180 -8.55 4.49 2.35
C ILE A 180 -9.53 5.40 1.65
N LEU A 181 -10.38 6.07 2.44
CA LEU A 181 -11.35 7.08 2.01
C LEU A 181 -10.90 8.43 2.50
N ASP A 182 -10.34 9.21 1.60
CA ASP A 182 -9.84 10.55 1.90
C ASP A 182 -10.95 11.60 1.68
N GLU A 183 -10.91 12.68 2.46
CA GLU A 183 -11.79 13.84 2.32
C GLU A 183 -13.30 13.51 2.46
N VAL A 184 -13.66 12.63 3.41
CA VAL A 184 -15.08 12.42 3.74
C VAL A 184 -15.63 13.68 4.38
N GLY A 185 -16.66 14.27 3.75
CA GLY A 185 -17.30 15.48 4.24
C GLY A 185 -16.88 16.77 3.55
N PHE A 186 -16.01 16.74 2.55
CA PHE A 186 -15.60 17.94 1.83
C PHE A 186 -16.71 18.50 0.92
N VAL A 187 -17.56 17.61 0.39
CA VAL A 187 -18.72 17.96 -0.45
C VAL A 187 -19.90 17.07 -0.04
N PRO A 188 -21.14 17.61 0.04
CA PRO A 188 -22.35 16.80 0.22
C PRO A 188 -22.51 15.78 -0.90
N PHE A 189 -22.95 14.57 -0.56
CA PHE A 189 -23.16 13.49 -1.51
C PHE A 189 -24.61 13.49 -2.04
N SER A 190 -24.79 12.99 -3.25
CA SER A 190 -26.13 12.68 -3.74
C SER A 190 -26.72 11.51 -2.93
N LYS A 191 -28.05 11.42 -2.87
CA LYS A 191 -28.75 10.33 -2.18
C LYS A 191 -28.25 8.95 -2.66
N THR A 192 -28.25 8.74 -3.97
CA THR A 192 -27.75 7.50 -4.58
C THR A 192 -26.29 7.24 -4.21
N GLY A 193 -25.45 8.27 -4.24
CA GLY A 193 -24.04 8.15 -3.87
C GLY A 193 -23.84 7.74 -2.41
N SER A 194 -24.62 8.32 -1.49
CA SER A 194 -24.62 7.96 -0.06
C SER A 194 -25.06 6.52 0.14
N GLU A 195 -26.13 6.08 -0.52
CA GLU A 195 -26.64 4.70 -0.44
C GLU A 195 -25.61 3.68 -0.96
N LEU A 196 -24.97 3.95 -2.08
CA LEU A 196 -23.94 3.08 -2.66
C LEU A 196 -22.70 2.98 -1.76
N LEU A 197 -22.21 4.11 -1.26
CA LEU A 197 -21.07 4.12 -0.33
C LEU A 197 -21.40 3.38 0.96
N PHE A 198 -22.60 3.60 1.52
CA PHE A 198 -23.10 2.87 2.68
C PHE A 198 -23.14 1.36 2.43
N GLY A 199 -23.61 0.91 1.27
CA GLY A 199 -23.60 -0.49 0.87
C GLY A 199 -22.19 -1.09 0.94
N VAL A 200 -21.22 -0.44 0.30
CA VAL A 200 -19.81 -0.87 0.30
C VAL A 200 -19.24 -0.95 1.73
N LEU A 201 -19.46 0.08 2.55
CA LEU A 201 -18.92 0.11 3.91
C LEU A 201 -19.60 -0.92 4.83
N THR A 202 -20.90 -1.16 4.63
CA THR A 202 -21.65 -2.20 5.35
C THR A 202 -21.15 -3.60 5.01
N GLU A 203 -20.90 -3.90 3.74
CA GLU A 203 -20.36 -5.19 3.33
C GLU A 203 -18.91 -5.42 3.78
N ARG A 204 -18.16 -4.36 3.96
CA ARG A 204 -16.78 -4.41 4.49
C ARG A 204 -16.71 -4.55 5.99
N TYR A 205 -17.78 -4.24 6.71
CA TYR A 205 -17.83 -4.36 8.17
C TYR A 205 -17.37 -5.75 8.62
N GLU A 206 -16.37 -5.81 9.52
CA GLU A 206 -15.70 -7.01 10.02
C GLU A 206 -14.98 -7.89 8.95
N ARG A 207 -14.95 -7.46 7.69
CA ARG A 207 -14.29 -8.19 6.60
C ARG A 207 -12.99 -7.54 6.14
N GLY A 208 -12.91 -6.23 6.24
CA GLY A 208 -11.72 -5.46 5.85
C GLY A 208 -11.71 -4.09 6.50
N SER A 209 -10.52 -3.57 6.77
CA SER A 209 -10.36 -2.28 7.43
C SER A 209 -10.66 -1.12 6.49
N VAL A 210 -11.15 -0.03 7.07
CA VAL A 210 -11.32 1.25 6.39
C VAL A 210 -10.55 2.32 7.16
N LEU A 211 -9.76 3.12 6.44
CA LEU A 211 -9.16 4.33 6.99
C LEU A 211 -9.87 5.54 6.38
N VAL A 212 -10.45 6.35 7.22
CA VAL A 212 -11.19 7.56 6.80
C VAL A 212 -10.41 8.80 7.21
N THR A 213 -10.34 9.79 6.33
CA THR A 213 -9.94 11.15 6.74
C THR A 213 -11.13 12.09 6.61
N THR A 214 -11.33 12.93 7.62
CA THR A 214 -12.42 13.93 7.64
C THR A 214 -11.94 15.23 8.28
N ASN A 215 -12.53 16.32 7.86
CA ASN A 215 -12.38 17.62 8.49
C ASN A 215 -13.62 18.05 9.28
N LEU A 216 -14.62 17.19 9.33
CA LEU A 216 -15.89 17.43 10.00
C LEU A 216 -16.02 16.65 11.29
N ASP A 217 -16.73 17.20 12.24
CA ASP A 217 -17.23 16.49 13.40
C ASP A 217 -18.30 15.47 13.01
N PHE A 218 -18.37 14.35 13.69
CA PHE A 218 -19.35 13.29 13.40
C PHE A 218 -20.80 13.79 13.43
N ALA A 219 -21.11 14.78 14.26
CA ALA A 219 -22.44 15.39 14.34
C ALA A 219 -22.89 16.03 13.02
N THR A 220 -21.95 16.53 12.22
CA THR A 220 -22.25 17.20 10.94
C THR A 220 -22.27 16.23 9.74
N TRP A 221 -21.95 14.95 9.93
CA TRP A 221 -21.96 13.97 8.84
C TRP A 221 -23.34 13.79 8.20
N THR A 222 -24.42 14.06 8.94
CA THR A 222 -25.79 14.02 8.39
C THR A 222 -25.97 15.03 7.25
N GLU A 223 -25.31 16.18 7.30
CA GLU A 223 -25.33 17.17 6.22
C GLU A 223 -24.66 16.66 4.93
N VAL A 224 -23.69 15.76 5.09
CA VAL A 224 -22.94 15.18 3.97
C VAL A 224 -23.68 14.02 3.33
N PHE A 225 -24.23 13.12 4.15
CA PHE A 225 -24.91 11.90 3.70
C PHE A 225 -26.41 12.12 3.40
N GLY A 226 -27.00 13.21 3.91
CA GLY A 226 -28.38 13.64 3.65
C GLY A 226 -29.46 12.85 4.38
N ASP A 227 -29.19 11.67 4.89
CA ASP A 227 -30.16 10.84 5.65
C ASP A 227 -29.65 10.55 7.06
N PRO A 228 -30.36 10.99 8.12
CA PRO A 228 -29.93 10.79 9.50
C PRO A 228 -29.82 9.32 9.92
N ARG A 229 -30.72 8.45 9.43
CA ARG A 229 -30.73 7.02 9.78
C ARG A 229 -29.57 6.29 9.15
N LEU A 230 -29.32 6.57 7.87
CA LEU A 230 -28.18 6.02 7.14
C LEU A 230 -26.87 6.47 7.78
N THR A 231 -26.76 7.77 8.12
CA THR A 231 -25.57 8.33 8.76
C THR A 231 -25.31 7.70 10.13
N ALA A 232 -26.32 7.56 10.97
CA ALA A 232 -26.19 6.93 12.29
C ALA A 232 -25.74 5.47 12.16
N ALA A 233 -26.34 4.69 11.24
CA ALA A 233 -25.97 3.30 11.01
C ALA A 233 -24.55 3.16 10.40
N LEU A 234 -24.09 4.13 9.61
CA LEU A 234 -22.73 4.17 9.08
C LEU A 234 -21.71 4.45 10.18
N LEU A 235 -21.96 5.48 10.99
CA LEU A 235 -21.10 5.85 12.12
C LEU A 235 -20.97 4.71 13.12
N ASP A 236 -22.08 4.05 13.48
CA ASP A 236 -22.07 2.89 14.37
C ASP A 236 -21.09 1.82 13.86
N ARG A 237 -21.15 1.46 12.57
CA ARG A 237 -20.26 0.46 11.99
C ARG A 237 -18.80 0.91 11.89
N LEU A 238 -18.56 2.18 11.53
CA LEU A 238 -17.21 2.69 11.39
C LEU A 238 -16.50 2.83 12.74
N THR A 239 -17.24 3.21 13.80
CA THR A 239 -16.68 3.49 15.12
C THR A 239 -16.67 2.30 16.06
N HIS A 240 -17.41 1.22 15.77
CA HIS A 240 -17.52 0.03 16.63
C HIS A 240 -16.15 -0.57 17.01
N ARG A 241 -15.21 -0.65 16.09
CA ARG A 241 -13.82 -1.08 16.32
C ARG A 241 -12.89 -0.14 15.56
N CYS A 242 -12.57 0.99 16.20
CA CYS A 242 -11.91 2.08 15.49
C CYS A 242 -10.85 2.79 16.34
N HIS A 243 -9.73 3.07 15.70
CA HIS A 243 -8.71 3.98 16.22
C HIS A 243 -8.99 5.39 15.71
N ILE A 244 -9.32 6.31 16.60
CA ILE A 244 -9.56 7.71 16.25
C ILE A 244 -8.31 8.51 16.60
N VAL A 245 -7.75 9.21 15.60
CA VAL A 245 -6.61 10.11 15.76
C VAL A 245 -7.05 11.52 15.41
N GLU A 246 -7.02 12.41 16.40
CA GLU A 246 -7.38 13.80 16.24
C GLU A 246 -6.18 14.64 15.85
N PHE A 247 -6.34 15.43 14.79
CA PHE A 247 -5.36 16.38 14.31
C PHE A 247 -5.78 17.78 14.76
N GLN A 248 -5.00 18.38 15.63
CA GLN A 248 -5.23 19.74 16.12
C GLN A 248 -4.05 20.62 15.70
N GLY A 249 -4.30 21.86 15.32
CA GLY A 249 -3.29 22.83 14.95
C GLY A 249 -3.54 23.51 13.61
N ASP A 250 -2.62 24.41 13.26
CA ASP A 250 -2.71 25.18 12.02
C ASP A 250 -2.31 24.35 10.79
N SER A 251 -2.79 24.80 9.64
CA SER A 251 -2.43 24.18 8.36
C SER A 251 -0.92 24.26 8.09
N TYR A 252 -0.27 23.11 7.98
CA TYR A 252 1.13 22.99 7.58
C TYR A 252 1.38 23.59 6.17
N ARG A 253 0.41 23.48 5.27
CA ARG A 253 0.49 24.04 3.92
C ARG A 253 0.66 25.56 3.91
N PHE A 254 0.04 26.26 4.86
CA PHE A 254 0.22 27.70 5.02
C PHE A 254 1.60 28.08 5.58
N LYS A 255 2.16 27.26 6.46
CA LYS A 255 3.48 27.47 7.04
C LYS A 255 4.62 27.22 6.03
N GLU A 256 4.44 26.31 5.08
CA GLU A 256 5.44 25.97 4.06
C GLU A 256 5.45 26.95 2.85
N SER A 257 4.34 27.58 2.56
CA SER A 257 4.19 28.49 1.40
C SER A 257 5.18 29.70 1.42
N PRO A 258 5.41 30.41 2.54
CA PRO A 258 6.43 31.47 2.62
C PRO A 258 7.87 30.94 2.51
N ARG A 259 8.18 29.83 3.18
CA ARG A 259 9.51 29.20 3.15
C ARG A 259 9.95 28.73 1.77
N ARG A 260 9.01 28.28 0.92
CA ARG A 260 9.29 27.94 -0.49
C ARG A 260 9.61 29.17 -1.33
N LYS A 261 8.97 30.32 -1.06
CA LYS A 261 9.26 31.58 -1.78
C LYS A 261 10.64 32.17 -1.41
N GLU A 262 11.08 32.01 -0.18
CA GLU A 262 12.42 32.44 0.24
C GLU A 262 13.53 31.55 -0.35
N LYS A 263 13.36 30.21 -0.35
CA LYS A 263 14.32 29.28 -0.96
C LYS A 263 14.41 29.38 -2.49
N ALA A 264 13.41 29.92 -3.16
CA ALA A 264 13.44 30.15 -4.61
C ALA A 264 14.03 31.51 -4.98
N ARG A 265 14.33 32.39 -4.00
CA ARG A 265 14.94 33.70 -4.19
C ARG A 265 16.43 33.78 -3.76
N SER A 266 16.93 32.72 -3.13
CA SER A 266 18.34 32.51 -2.81
C SER A 266 18.98 31.46 -3.75
#